data_db89e3a2d20848f10bbe5fd1263485a0
#
_entry.id   db89e3a2d20848f10bbe5fd1263485a0
#
_cell.length_a   1.000
_cell.length_b   1.000
_cell.length_c   1.000
_cell.angle_alpha   90.00
_cell.angle_beta   90.00
_cell.angle_gamma   90.00
#
_symmetry.space_group_name_H-M   'P 1'
#
loop_
_entity.id
_entity.type
_entity.pdbx_description
1 polymer ?
#
loop_
_entity_poly.entity_id
_entity_poly.type
_entity_poly.pdbx_seq_one_letter_code
_entity_poly.pdbx_strand_id
1 'polypeptide(L)'
;MKKQQAVQDNYDAVIIGAGAGGLATATWLTSKGKRVLLVDDKDKVGGRATSYQIEGFTVNEGAIAIELGSTFEEIMNAVGMQVDVREPSPATVFMVDGKIVNPAKGGWGFLLGGMTKAASKIGAKFADARKGELPDGNISTEAWLKGFTKNKTVHNLFRNFCAAIWAANADELPARAFLTYFGQKGAFKRFGFCPRGTLGIWQDMATGIRNNGGEVWLNAQVQKITLENGKCTGVELTKDGESVFIQASCVVSNAGPKITSQLVGQHNLDAEYMTQVHHRLRPAANIVYNFATQERLIDVPGLVTFANTEYLCNLGELTATCPELAPPGWYLYVAYAVPRPSLSDFAEKSQIEAGLNDLRQEFAGFDDKAKLLNIRVMRGEWPAQRSCSGYDMAIETPISNLWNVGDGVKEYGDGGTQACAIVGKAVAEQVIDYLDA
;
A
#
# COMPACT_ATOMS: atom_id res chain seq x y z
N MET A 1 33.92 -30.89 1.37
CA MET A 1 32.76 -31.63 0.84
C MET A 1 31.56 -30.67 0.84
N LYS A 2 31.09 -30.24 -0.34
CA LYS A 2 29.83 -29.50 -0.44
C LYS A 2 28.70 -30.44 0.00
N LYS A 3 28.01 -30.16 1.10
CA LYS A 3 26.78 -30.88 1.47
C LYS A 3 25.85 -30.78 0.26
N GLN A 4 25.39 -31.92 -0.23
CA GLN A 4 24.41 -32.02 -1.28
C GLN A 4 23.14 -31.33 -0.76
N GLN A 5 22.75 -30.25 -1.38
CA GLN A 5 21.57 -29.48 -1.04
C GLN A 5 20.35 -30.40 -1.22
N ALA A 6 19.53 -30.55 -0.20
CA ALA A 6 18.28 -31.31 -0.35
C ALA A 6 17.38 -30.57 -1.34
N VAL A 7 17.01 -31.23 -2.43
CA VAL A 7 16.00 -30.76 -3.37
C VAL A 7 14.66 -31.05 -2.69
N GLN A 8 13.98 -30.02 -2.23
CA GLN A 8 12.60 -30.12 -1.79
C GLN A 8 11.67 -29.84 -2.98
N ASP A 9 10.55 -30.49 -2.99
CA ASP A 9 9.46 -30.54 -3.95
C ASP A 9 9.44 -29.51 -5.09
N ASN A 10 8.92 -29.96 -6.24
CA ASN A 10 8.71 -29.11 -7.42
C ASN A 10 7.43 -28.32 -7.26
N TYR A 11 7.50 -26.99 -7.18
CA TYR A 11 6.35 -26.08 -7.17
C TYR A 11 6.05 -25.54 -8.57
N ASP A 12 4.78 -25.26 -8.84
CA ASP A 12 4.40 -24.52 -10.04
C ASP A 12 4.93 -23.09 -9.98
N ALA A 13 4.82 -22.44 -8.81
CA ALA A 13 5.34 -21.11 -8.58
C ALA A 13 5.96 -20.97 -7.18
N VAL A 14 7.12 -20.30 -7.09
CA VAL A 14 7.64 -19.73 -5.85
C VAL A 14 7.39 -18.23 -5.84
N ILE A 15 6.81 -17.72 -4.75
CA ILE A 15 6.52 -16.30 -4.56
C ILE A 15 7.42 -15.76 -3.46
N ILE A 16 8.21 -14.74 -3.78
CA ILE A 16 9.16 -14.09 -2.88
C ILE A 16 8.54 -12.85 -2.26
N GLY A 17 8.32 -12.87 -0.94
CA GLY A 17 7.77 -11.76 -0.15
C GLY A 17 6.26 -11.89 0.10
N ALA A 18 5.90 -12.10 1.37
CA ALA A 18 4.52 -12.22 1.87
C ALA A 18 3.85 -10.87 2.20
N GLY A 19 4.15 -9.83 1.43
CA GLY A 19 3.39 -8.58 1.44
C GLY A 19 2.09 -8.71 0.63
N ALA A 20 1.28 -7.65 0.58
CA ALA A 20 -0.06 -7.66 -0.04
C ALA A 20 -0.09 -8.23 -1.47
N GLY A 21 0.89 -7.87 -2.32
CA GLY A 21 0.95 -8.37 -3.70
C GLY A 21 1.28 -9.85 -3.78
N GLY A 22 2.30 -10.32 -3.02
CA GLY A 22 2.67 -11.73 -2.99
C GLY A 22 1.58 -12.61 -2.40
N LEU A 23 0.93 -12.17 -1.32
CA LEU A 23 -0.22 -12.86 -0.74
C LEU A 23 -1.39 -12.94 -1.75
N ALA A 24 -1.71 -11.85 -2.43
CA ALA A 24 -2.77 -11.83 -3.43
C ALA A 24 -2.49 -12.81 -4.58
N THR A 25 -1.26 -12.82 -5.10
CA THR A 25 -0.82 -13.75 -6.15
C THR A 25 -0.91 -15.21 -5.67
N ALA A 26 -0.36 -15.51 -4.49
CA ALA A 26 -0.39 -16.86 -3.92
C ALA A 26 -1.82 -17.35 -3.70
N THR A 27 -2.69 -16.50 -3.15
CA THR A 27 -4.09 -16.80 -2.89
C THR A 27 -4.82 -17.12 -4.19
N TRP A 28 -4.64 -16.32 -5.24
CA TRP A 28 -5.28 -16.56 -6.53
C TRP A 28 -4.78 -17.85 -7.20
N LEU A 29 -3.48 -18.08 -7.22
CA LEU A 29 -2.89 -19.30 -7.80
C LEU A 29 -3.37 -20.57 -7.08
N THR A 30 -3.37 -20.59 -5.74
CA THR A 30 -3.84 -21.74 -4.97
C THR A 30 -5.33 -21.98 -5.15
N SER A 31 -6.15 -20.95 -5.34
CA SER A 31 -7.58 -21.10 -5.68
C SER A 31 -7.81 -21.78 -7.03
N LYS A 32 -6.79 -21.79 -7.91
CA LYS A 32 -6.78 -22.47 -9.21
C LYS A 32 -6.05 -23.82 -9.17
N GLY A 33 -5.76 -24.32 -7.97
CA GLY A 33 -5.14 -25.64 -7.78
C GLY A 33 -3.64 -25.70 -8.11
N LYS A 34 -2.97 -24.56 -8.29
CA LYS A 34 -1.51 -24.53 -8.53
C LYS A 34 -0.76 -24.78 -7.22
N ARG A 35 0.36 -25.52 -7.28
CA ARG A 35 1.25 -25.77 -6.15
C ARG A 35 2.16 -24.58 -5.93
N VAL A 36 1.91 -23.85 -4.85
CA VAL A 36 2.57 -22.56 -4.55
C VAL A 36 3.33 -22.63 -3.24
N LEU A 37 4.56 -22.13 -3.26
CA LEU A 37 5.31 -21.79 -2.06
C LEU A 37 5.47 -20.27 -1.98
N LEU A 38 4.91 -19.65 -0.93
CA LEU A 38 5.14 -18.25 -0.57
C LEU A 38 6.20 -18.18 0.53
N VAL A 39 7.27 -17.39 0.30
CA VAL A 39 8.38 -17.25 1.26
C VAL A 39 8.57 -15.79 1.67
N ASP A 40 8.92 -15.57 2.94
CA ASP A 40 9.27 -14.24 3.47
C ASP A 40 10.43 -14.35 4.48
N ASP A 41 11.31 -13.34 4.49
CA ASP A 41 12.46 -13.27 5.41
C ASP A 41 12.06 -12.83 6.83
N LYS A 42 10.82 -12.36 7.04
CA LYS A 42 10.27 -11.94 8.32
C LYS A 42 9.53 -13.09 9.01
N ASP A 43 9.25 -12.88 10.28
CA ASP A 43 8.50 -13.79 11.15
C ASP A 43 6.98 -13.68 10.98
N LYS A 44 6.48 -12.73 10.16
CA LYS A 44 5.06 -12.47 9.92
C LYS A 44 4.78 -12.04 8.48
N VAL A 45 3.55 -12.28 8.06
CA VAL A 45 3.02 -11.83 6.75
C VAL A 45 2.60 -10.35 6.80
N GLY A 46 2.32 -9.76 5.63
CA GLY A 46 1.75 -8.41 5.47
C GLY A 46 2.75 -7.35 5.03
N GLY A 47 4.05 -7.60 5.21
CA GLY A 47 5.09 -6.68 4.78
C GLY A 47 4.95 -5.31 5.47
N ARG A 48 4.82 -4.24 4.66
CA ARG A 48 4.76 -2.84 5.12
C ARG A 48 3.38 -2.38 5.58
N ALA A 49 2.31 -3.10 5.23
CA ALA A 49 0.96 -2.87 5.73
C ALA A 49 0.66 -3.91 6.83
N THR A 50 1.07 -3.64 8.06
CA THR A 50 1.00 -4.61 9.15
C THR A 50 0.58 -3.96 10.47
N SER A 51 0.42 -4.78 11.50
CA SER A 51 0.19 -4.32 12.88
C SER A 51 0.99 -5.18 13.88
N TYR A 52 1.12 -4.67 15.09
CA TYR A 52 1.80 -5.34 16.19
C TYR A 52 1.33 -4.80 17.56
N GLN A 53 1.71 -5.47 18.64
CA GLN A 53 1.31 -5.10 19.98
C GLN A 53 2.34 -4.19 20.65
N ILE A 54 1.88 -3.08 21.25
CA ILE A 54 2.64 -2.22 22.15
C ILE A 54 1.78 -1.98 23.38
N GLU A 55 2.22 -2.43 24.56
CA GLU A 55 1.57 -2.15 25.85
C GLU A 55 0.05 -2.43 25.85
N GLY A 56 -0.38 -3.49 25.17
CA GLY A 56 -1.79 -3.86 25.05
C GLY A 56 -2.57 -3.17 23.91
N PHE A 57 -1.95 -2.25 23.19
CA PHE A 57 -2.52 -1.63 22.00
C PHE A 57 -2.10 -2.38 20.74
N THR A 58 -3.02 -2.55 19.80
CA THR A 58 -2.71 -3.05 18.45
C THR A 58 -2.45 -1.86 17.52
N VAL A 59 -1.18 -1.48 17.38
CA VAL A 59 -0.77 -0.37 16.53
C VAL A 59 -0.54 -0.81 15.10
N ASN A 60 -0.81 0.09 14.14
CA ASN A 60 -0.66 -0.19 12.71
C ASN A 60 0.57 0.50 12.14
N GLU A 61 1.17 -0.14 11.14
CA GLU A 61 2.25 0.38 10.32
C GLU A 61 1.83 0.32 8.84
N GLY A 62 1.99 1.42 8.11
CA GLY A 62 1.55 1.54 6.71
C GLY A 62 0.03 1.66 6.55
N ALA A 63 -0.53 1.04 5.53
CA ALA A 63 -1.97 1.12 5.26
C ALA A 63 -2.80 0.41 6.34
N ILE A 64 -3.88 1.08 6.77
CA ILE A 64 -4.79 0.57 7.82
C ILE A 64 -6.18 0.22 7.28
N ALA A 65 -6.57 0.83 6.17
CA ALA A 65 -7.88 0.65 5.57
C ALA A 65 -7.81 -0.33 4.40
N ILE A 66 -8.76 -1.25 4.37
CA ILE A 66 -8.95 -2.19 3.26
C ILE A 66 -10.18 -1.78 2.47
N GLU A 67 -10.02 -1.53 1.18
CA GLU A 67 -11.12 -1.21 0.29
C GLU A 67 -12.02 -2.42 0.06
N LEU A 68 -13.35 -2.20 0.12
CA LEU A 68 -14.37 -3.22 0.00
C LEU A 68 -15.09 -3.13 -1.36
N GLY A 69 -15.71 -4.23 -1.78
CA GLY A 69 -16.39 -4.34 -3.07
C GLY A 69 -15.43 -4.39 -4.26
N SER A 70 -14.25 -4.99 -4.08
CA SER A 70 -13.12 -4.87 -4.98
C SER A 70 -12.41 -6.20 -5.24
N THR A 71 -11.35 -6.19 -6.04
CA THR A 71 -10.49 -7.36 -6.34
C THR A 71 -9.96 -8.03 -5.07
N PHE A 72 -9.73 -7.27 -3.99
CA PHE A 72 -9.27 -7.84 -2.74
C PHE A 72 -10.29 -8.83 -2.14
N GLU A 73 -11.57 -8.46 -2.07
CA GLU A 73 -12.64 -9.37 -1.62
C GLU A 73 -12.81 -10.56 -2.56
N GLU A 74 -12.71 -10.35 -3.86
CA GLU A 74 -12.76 -11.43 -4.85
C GLU A 74 -11.69 -12.50 -4.60
N ILE A 75 -10.44 -12.08 -4.36
CA ILE A 75 -9.31 -12.96 -4.07
C ILE A 75 -9.55 -13.74 -2.76
N MET A 76 -10.01 -13.07 -1.71
CA MET A 76 -10.31 -13.71 -0.42
C MET A 76 -11.42 -14.75 -0.56
N ASN A 77 -12.50 -14.40 -1.24
CA ASN A 77 -13.64 -15.30 -1.47
C ASN A 77 -13.24 -16.54 -2.31
N ALA A 78 -12.27 -16.41 -3.22
CA ALA A 78 -11.81 -17.52 -4.07
C ALA A 78 -11.16 -18.67 -3.26
N VAL A 79 -10.66 -18.39 -2.05
CA VAL A 79 -10.11 -19.39 -1.12
C VAL A 79 -11.04 -19.68 0.07
N GLY A 80 -12.29 -19.25 -0.01
CA GLY A 80 -13.28 -19.48 1.04
C GLY A 80 -13.12 -18.62 2.29
N MET A 81 -12.34 -17.52 2.20
CA MET A 81 -12.11 -16.59 3.29
C MET A 81 -12.95 -15.32 3.11
N GLN A 82 -13.41 -14.75 4.21
CA GLN A 82 -14.08 -13.44 4.21
C GLN A 82 -13.13 -12.36 4.73
N VAL A 83 -13.31 -11.12 4.25
CA VAL A 83 -12.55 -9.98 4.74
C VAL A 83 -13.12 -9.53 6.09
N ASP A 84 -12.38 -9.77 7.17
CA ASP A 84 -12.78 -9.40 8.54
C ASP A 84 -12.46 -7.92 8.79
N VAL A 85 -13.35 -7.05 8.31
CA VAL A 85 -13.26 -5.60 8.53
C VAL A 85 -14.61 -5.01 8.92
N ARG A 86 -14.56 -3.91 9.66
CA ARG A 86 -15.72 -3.12 10.03
C ARG A 86 -15.69 -1.78 9.31
N GLU A 87 -16.79 -1.46 8.64
CA GLU A 87 -16.94 -0.19 7.91
C GLU A 87 -17.28 0.94 8.88
N PRO A 88 -16.48 2.01 8.94
CA PRO A 88 -16.86 3.20 9.72
C PRO A 88 -17.95 4.01 9.01
N SER A 89 -18.84 4.64 9.79
CA SER A 89 -19.87 5.53 9.26
C SER A 89 -19.95 6.84 10.07
N PRO A 90 -19.58 7.98 9.48
CA PRO A 90 -19.11 8.21 8.12
C PRO A 90 -17.71 7.62 7.87
N ALA A 91 -17.45 7.17 6.63
CA ALA A 91 -16.14 6.62 6.27
C ALA A 91 -15.04 7.68 6.29
N THR A 92 -15.33 8.87 5.76
CA THR A 92 -14.38 10.00 5.71
C THR A 92 -15.07 11.30 6.02
N VAL A 93 -14.41 12.16 6.77
CA VAL A 93 -14.79 13.55 7.03
C VAL A 93 -13.60 14.48 6.79
N PHE A 94 -13.87 15.80 6.71
CA PHE A 94 -12.83 16.82 6.66
C PHE A 94 -12.78 17.60 7.96
N MET A 95 -11.58 17.98 8.38
CA MET A 95 -11.34 18.99 9.41
C MET A 95 -10.97 20.31 8.72
N VAL A 96 -11.85 21.30 8.83
CA VAL A 96 -11.69 22.62 8.21
C VAL A 96 -11.88 23.68 9.27
N ASP A 97 -10.84 24.47 9.54
CA ASP A 97 -10.84 25.52 10.57
C ASP A 97 -11.35 25.00 11.95
N GLY A 98 -10.84 23.84 12.38
CA GLY A 98 -11.20 23.20 13.64
C GLY A 98 -12.62 22.60 13.69
N LYS A 99 -13.33 22.53 12.55
CA LYS A 99 -14.69 21.97 12.45
C LYS A 99 -14.73 20.73 11.59
N ILE A 100 -15.44 19.72 12.09
CA ILE A 100 -15.72 18.49 11.33
C ILE A 100 -16.78 18.77 10.29
N VAL A 101 -16.47 18.46 9.04
CA VAL A 101 -17.33 18.59 7.88
C VAL A 101 -17.56 17.23 7.26
N ASN A 102 -18.80 16.75 7.31
CA ASN A 102 -19.20 15.55 6.59
C ASN A 102 -19.56 15.90 5.14
N PRO A 103 -18.77 15.48 4.13
CA PRO A 103 -19.04 15.80 2.73
C PRO A 103 -20.36 15.21 2.22
N ALA A 104 -20.92 14.20 2.89
CA ALA A 104 -22.21 13.61 2.52
C ALA A 104 -23.43 14.38 3.08
N LYS A 105 -23.23 15.38 3.97
CA LYS A 105 -24.32 16.10 4.65
C LYS A 105 -24.21 17.62 4.52
N GLY A 106 -25.33 18.31 4.29
CA GLY A 106 -25.48 19.76 4.43
C GLY A 106 -24.95 20.62 3.28
N GLY A 107 -24.83 21.94 3.50
CA GLY A 107 -24.44 22.95 2.50
C GLY A 107 -23.02 22.82 1.91
N TRP A 108 -22.22 21.93 2.46
CA TRP A 108 -20.96 21.48 1.85
C TRP A 108 -21.21 20.65 0.57
N GLY A 109 -22.39 20.02 0.44
CA GLY A 109 -22.88 19.53 -0.85
C GLY A 109 -22.92 20.65 -1.91
N PHE A 110 -23.09 21.93 -1.50
CA PHE A 110 -23.06 23.09 -2.40
C PHE A 110 -21.61 23.57 -2.67
N LEU A 111 -20.72 23.53 -1.69
CA LEU A 111 -19.29 23.84 -1.86
C LEU A 111 -18.54 22.68 -2.54
N LEU A 112 -18.83 21.45 -2.18
CA LEU A 112 -18.41 20.25 -2.92
C LEU A 112 -19.19 20.15 -4.23
N GLY A 113 -20.43 20.61 -4.35
CA GLY A 113 -21.19 20.77 -5.58
C GLY A 113 -20.64 21.90 -6.47
N GLY A 114 -20.01 22.92 -5.91
CA GLY A 114 -19.14 23.87 -6.61
C GLY A 114 -17.79 23.22 -6.97
N MET A 115 -17.23 22.40 -6.06
CA MET A 115 -16.06 21.54 -6.32
C MET A 115 -16.44 20.34 -7.21
N THR A 116 -17.63 19.73 -7.08
CA THR A 116 -18.16 18.71 -8.01
C THR A 116 -18.73 19.32 -9.29
N LYS A 117 -19.10 20.60 -9.36
CA LYS A 117 -19.29 21.29 -10.64
C LYS A 117 -17.95 21.69 -11.27
N ALA A 118 -16.97 22.06 -10.50
CA ALA A 118 -15.58 22.14 -10.97
C ALA A 118 -15.05 20.72 -11.25
N ALA A 119 -15.27 19.72 -10.39
CA ALA A 119 -14.97 18.32 -10.61
C ALA A 119 -15.88 17.65 -11.65
N SER A 120 -17.10 18.07 -11.94
CA SER A 120 -17.91 17.59 -13.06
C SER A 120 -17.64 18.33 -14.37
N LYS A 121 -17.16 19.57 -14.34
CA LYS A 121 -16.44 20.20 -15.46
C LYS A 121 -15.06 19.59 -15.66
N ILE A 122 -14.40 19.20 -14.59
CA ILE A 122 -13.22 18.37 -14.52
C ILE A 122 -13.64 16.96 -14.94
N GLY A 123 -14.69 16.35 -14.46
CA GLY A 123 -15.21 15.04 -14.84
C GLY A 123 -15.72 14.95 -16.28
N ALA A 124 -16.22 16.03 -16.87
CA ALA A 124 -16.46 16.10 -18.32
C ALA A 124 -15.13 16.18 -19.10
N LYS A 125 -14.11 16.88 -18.58
CA LYS A 125 -12.72 16.80 -19.07
C LYS A 125 -12.04 15.46 -18.68
N PHE A 126 -12.46 14.78 -17.62
CA PHE A 126 -12.07 13.40 -17.30
C PHE A 126 -12.65 12.38 -18.29
N ALA A 127 -13.86 12.59 -18.80
CA ALA A 127 -14.39 11.78 -19.91
C ALA A 127 -13.54 11.99 -21.18
N ASP A 128 -13.03 13.21 -21.37
CA ASP A 128 -12.08 13.54 -22.44
C ASP A 128 -10.67 12.99 -22.15
N ALA A 129 -10.26 12.90 -20.88
CA ALA A 129 -9.04 12.26 -20.45
C ALA A 129 -9.04 10.73 -20.76
N ARG A 130 -10.19 10.05 -20.71
CA ARG A 130 -10.37 8.68 -21.21
C ARG A 130 -10.22 8.57 -22.73
N LYS A 131 -10.30 9.68 -23.45
CA LYS A 131 -10.10 9.77 -24.91
C LYS A 131 -8.66 10.14 -25.31
N GLY A 132 -7.70 10.15 -24.38
CA GLY A 132 -6.30 10.45 -24.65
C GLY A 132 -5.86 11.88 -24.37
N GLU A 133 -6.74 12.75 -23.83
CA GLU A 133 -6.44 14.15 -23.48
C GLU A 133 -5.97 14.34 -22.03
N LEU A 134 -5.33 13.30 -21.43
CA LEU A 134 -4.75 13.42 -20.08
C LEU A 134 -3.57 14.39 -20.10
N PRO A 135 -3.38 15.20 -19.02
CA PRO A 135 -2.17 16.01 -18.89
C PRO A 135 -0.92 15.18 -19.09
N ASP A 136 0.12 15.80 -19.68
CA ASP A 136 1.43 15.18 -19.75
C ASP A 136 1.86 14.67 -18.36
N GLY A 137 2.50 13.51 -18.30
CA GLY A 137 2.97 12.91 -17.05
C GLY A 137 3.97 13.77 -16.26
N ASN A 138 4.48 14.84 -16.88
CA ASN A 138 5.39 15.81 -16.25
C ASN A 138 4.68 16.93 -15.48
N ILE A 139 3.35 17.09 -15.60
CA ILE A 139 2.58 18.10 -14.86
C ILE A 139 2.17 17.54 -13.52
N SER A 140 2.60 18.18 -12.43
CA SER A 140 2.18 17.81 -11.08
C SER A 140 0.71 18.12 -10.81
N THR A 141 0.11 17.42 -9.84
CA THR A 141 -1.26 17.68 -9.39
C THR A 141 -1.45 19.11 -8.90
N GLU A 142 -0.47 19.66 -8.19
CA GLU A 142 -0.52 21.05 -7.73
C GLU A 142 -0.50 22.04 -8.90
N ALA A 143 0.40 21.86 -9.87
CA ALA A 143 0.50 22.74 -11.04
C ALA A 143 -0.78 22.69 -11.89
N TRP A 144 -1.36 21.49 -12.07
CA TRP A 144 -2.62 21.31 -12.74
C TRP A 144 -3.77 22.01 -12.00
N LEU A 145 -3.87 21.86 -10.66
CA LEU A 145 -4.93 22.46 -9.85
C LEU A 145 -4.86 24.00 -9.84
N LYS A 146 -3.65 24.58 -9.85
CA LYS A 146 -3.44 26.04 -9.96
C LYS A 146 -4.10 26.66 -11.20
N GLY A 147 -4.30 25.89 -12.27
CA GLY A 147 -5.04 26.29 -13.47
C GLY A 147 -6.55 26.46 -13.26
N PHE A 148 -7.10 25.93 -12.18
CA PHE A 148 -8.56 25.94 -11.91
C PHE A 148 -8.95 26.76 -10.69
N THR A 149 -8.11 26.81 -9.67
CA THR A 149 -8.42 27.53 -8.42
C THR A 149 -7.14 28.02 -7.73
N LYS A 150 -7.30 29.13 -7.00
CA LYS A 150 -6.28 29.68 -6.09
C LYS A 150 -6.68 29.50 -4.61
N ASN A 151 -7.80 28.81 -4.35
CA ASN A 151 -8.30 28.62 -2.99
C ASN A 151 -7.36 27.70 -2.19
N LYS A 152 -6.77 28.23 -1.11
CA LYS A 152 -5.79 27.54 -0.27
C LYS A 152 -6.35 26.27 0.37
N THR A 153 -7.59 26.31 0.86
CA THR A 153 -8.27 25.14 1.47
C THR A 153 -8.41 24.00 0.47
N VAL A 154 -8.78 24.32 -0.79
CA VAL A 154 -8.87 23.32 -1.87
C VAL A 154 -7.50 22.72 -2.17
N HIS A 155 -6.46 23.55 -2.29
CA HIS A 155 -5.09 23.05 -2.50
C HIS A 155 -4.62 22.14 -1.37
N ASN A 156 -4.89 22.50 -0.11
CA ASN A 156 -4.53 21.69 1.04
C ASN A 156 -5.27 20.33 1.04
N LEU A 157 -6.57 20.31 0.77
CA LEU A 157 -7.34 19.06 0.66
C LEU A 157 -6.79 18.16 -0.44
N PHE A 158 -6.49 18.69 -1.63
CA PHE A 158 -5.90 17.92 -2.73
C PHE A 158 -4.52 17.37 -2.37
N ARG A 159 -3.68 18.19 -1.71
CA ARG A 159 -2.39 17.72 -1.19
C ARG A 159 -2.59 16.55 -0.24
N ASN A 160 -3.52 16.65 0.71
CA ASN A 160 -3.76 15.61 1.71
C ASN A 160 -4.38 14.35 1.10
N PHE A 161 -5.15 14.45 0.01
CA PHE A 161 -5.56 13.28 -0.77
C PHE A 161 -4.37 12.61 -1.48
N CYS A 162 -3.48 13.38 -2.10
CA CYS A 162 -2.26 12.84 -2.67
C CYS A 162 -1.44 12.10 -1.61
N ALA A 163 -1.27 12.72 -0.45
CA ALA A 163 -0.53 12.17 0.68
C ALA A 163 -1.17 10.88 1.23
N ALA A 164 -2.49 10.86 1.43
CA ALA A 164 -3.21 9.72 2.00
C ALA A 164 -3.18 8.48 1.10
N ILE A 165 -3.24 8.65 -0.22
CA ILE A 165 -3.35 7.55 -1.18
C ILE A 165 -1.98 7.09 -1.68
N TRP A 166 -1.07 8.04 -1.99
CA TRP A 166 0.21 7.73 -2.62
C TRP A 166 1.43 8.05 -1.76
N ALA A 167 1.26 8.57 -0.55
CA ALA A 167 2.36 9.05 0.30
C ALA A 167 3.25 10.09 -0.44
N ALA A 168 2.66 10.88 -1.34
CA ALA A 168 3.34 11.87 -2.15
C ALA A 168 2.67 13.24 -2.01
N ASN A 169 3.47 14.32 -2.08
CA ASN A 169 2.93 15.67 -2.09
C ASN A 169 2.30 15.99 -3.47
N ALA A 170 1.38 16.95 -3.51
CA ALA A 170 0.68 17.31 -4.74
C ALA A 170 1.59 17.89 -5.84
N ASP A 171 2.73 18.47 -5.46
CA ASP A 171 3.77 18.95 -6.38
C ASP A 171 4.70 17.84 -6.90
N GLU A 172 4.69 16.67 -6.25
CA GLU A 172 5.48 15.49 -6.62
C GLU A 172 4.65 14.44 -7.40
N LEU A 173 3.33 14.36 -7.15
CA LEU A 173 2.45 13.39 -7.81
C LEU A 173 2.03 13.91 -9.20
N PRO A 174 2.21 13.12 -10.29
CA PRO A 174 1.69 13.47 -11.60
C PRO A 174 0.16 13.68 -11.59
N ALA A 175 -0.31 14.78 -12.17
CA ALA A 175 -1.75 15.07 -12.29
C ALA A 175 -2.52 13.93 -12.96
N ARG A 176 -1.92 13.31 -13.97
CA ARG A 176 -2.49 12.15 -14.66
C ARG A 176 -2.75 10.98 -13.71
N ALA A 177 -1.85 10.68 -12.75
CA ALA A 177 -2.05 9.62 -11.76
C ALA A 177 -3.26 9.92 -10.87
N PHE A 178 -3.33 11.15 -10.33
CA PHE A 178 -4.45 11.63 -9.52
C PHE A 178 -5.79 11.51 -10.28
N LEU A 179 -5.82 12.00 -11.50
CA LEU A 179 -7.01 12.02 -12.33
C LEU A 179 -7.49 10.61 -12.72
N THR A 180 -6.57 9.71 -13.04
CA THR A 180 -6.90 8.31 -13.37
C THR A 180 -7.55 7.59 -12.19
N TYR A 181 -6.99 7.72 -10.99
CA TYR A 181 -7.56 7.09 -9.78
C TYR A 181 -8.99 7.57 -9.49
N PHE A 182 -9.19 8.90 -9.38
CA PHE A 182 -10.51 9.45 -9.08
C PHE A 182 -11.53 9.28 -10.22
N GLY A 183 -11.08 8.95 -11.42
CA GLY A 183 -11.93 8.55 -12.55
C GLY A 183 -12.47 7.12 -12.44
N GLN A 184 -11.91 6.27 -11.58
CA GLN A 184 -12.34 4.89 -11.39
C GLN A 184 -13.67 4.82 -10.61
N LYS A 185 -14.54 3.86 -10.99
CA LYS A 185 -15.74 3.57 -10.21
C LYS A 185 -15.35 2.87 -8.91
N GLY A 186 -15.63 3.50 -7.76
CA GLY A 186 -15.39 2.89 -6.46
C GLY A 186 -14.19 3.43 -5.69
N ALA A 187 -13.31 4.23 -6.33
CA ALA A 187 -12.15 4.81 -5.68
C ALA A 187 -12.49 5.41 -4.30
N PHE A 188 -11.91 4.85 -3.24
CA PHE A 188 -12.01 5.29 -1.84
C PHE A 188 -13.43 5.48 -1.27
N LYS A 189 -14.44 4.74 -1.79
CA LYS A 189 -15.84 4.92 -1.38
C LYS A 189 -16.23 4.08 -0.17
N ARG A 190 -15.74 2.84 -0.09
CA ARG A 190 -15.99 1.91 0.99
C ARG A 190 -14.70 1.27 1.44
N PHE A 191 -14.43 1.31 2.71
CA PHE A 191 -13.28 0.64 3.33
C PHE A 191 -13.61 0.29 4.78
N GLY A 192 -12.84 -0.62 5.34
CA GLY A 192 -13.00 -1.02 6.72
C GLY A 192 -11.67 -1.19 7.45
N PHE A 193 -11.77 -1.25 8.79
CA PHE A 193 -10.66 -1.54 9.68
C PHE A 193 -10.78 -2.94 10.25
N CYS A 194 -9.67 -3.67 10.36
CA CYS A 194 -9.66 -5.00 10.95
C CYS A 194 -9.64 -4.92 12.48
N PRO A 195 -10.54 -5.61 13.20
CA PRO A 195 -10.55 -5.63 14.66
C PRO A 195 -9.33 -6.32 15.30
N ARG A 196 -8.56 -7.07 14.49
CA ARG A 196 -7.29 -7.71 14.88
C ARG A 196 -6.05 -6.93 14.39
N GLY A 197 -6.24 -5.68 13.92
CA GLY A 197 -5.23 -4.91 13.19
C GLY A 197 -5.01 -5.45 11.76
N THR A 198 -4.30 -4.69 10.94
CA THR A 198 -4.10 -5.03 9.52
C THR A 198 -3.42 -6.40 9.33
N LEU A 199 -2.54 -6.82 10.25
CA LEU A 199 -1.91 -8.14 10.23
C LEU A 199 -2.94 -9.28 10.21
N GLY A 200 -4.09 -9.13 10.89
CA GLY A 200 -5.15 -10.15 10.92
C GLY A 200 -5.65 -10.55 9.54
N ILE A 201 -5.79 -9.57 8.64
CA ILE A 201 -6.23 -9.81 7.25
C ILE A 201 -5.21 -10.66 6.48
N TRP A 202 -3.94 -10.35 6.63
CA TRP A 202 -2.87 -11.09 5.95
C TRP A 202 -2.72 -12.50 6.49
N GLN A 203 -2.97 -12.70 7.78
CA GLN A 203 -3.02 -14.03 8.40
C GLN A 203 -4.17 -14.88 7.84
N ASP A 204 -5.33 -14.26 7.58
CA ASP A 204 -6.47 -14.94 6.94
C ASP A 204 -6.12 -15.34 5.50
N MET A 205 -5.48 -14.46 4.72
CA MET A 205 -4.99 -14.82 3.38
C MET A 205 -4.00 -16.00 3.44
N ALA A 206 -3.03 -15.93 4.35
CA ALA A 206 -2.06 -17.01 4.53
C ALA A 206 -2.74 -18.35 4.96
N THR A 207 -3.81 -18.26 5.75
CA THR A 207 -4.63 -19.42 6.11
C THR A 207 -5.38 -19.95 4.90
N GLY A 208 -5.98 -19.07 4.09
CA GLY A 208 -6.63 -19.44 2.83
C GLY A 208 -5.69 -20.16 1.87
N ILE A 209 -4.45 -19.65 1.72
CA ILE A 209 -3.40 -20.29 0.91
C ILE A 209 -3.14 -21.73 1.39
N ARG A 210 -2.93 -21.92 2.69
CA ARG A 210 -2.65 -23.25 3.28
C ARG A 210 -3.83 -24.21 3.13
N ASN A 211 -5.05 -23.73 3.35
CA ASN A 211 -6.27 -24.53 3.21
C ASN A 211 -6.52 -25.01 1.77
N ASN A 212 -5.95 -24.29 0.79
CA ASN A 212 -6.03 -24.65 -0.63
C ASN A 212 -4.74 -25.33 -1.15
N GLY A 213 -3.93 -25.91 -0.26
CA GLY A 213 -2.78 -26.75 -0.63
C GLY A 213 -1.49 -25.98 -0.92
N GLY A 214 -1.45 -24.65 -0.72
CA GLY A 214 -0.22 -23.88 -0.79
C GLY A 214 0.56 -23.88 0.52
N GLU A 215 1.82 -23.49 0.43
CA GLU A 215 2.71 -23.38 1.59
C GLU A 215 3.14 -21.93 1.83
N VAL A 216 3.29 -21.56 3.10
CA VAL A 216 3.80 -20.24 3.51
C VAL A 216 4.91 -20.44 4.51
N TRP A 217 6.13 -20.08 4.10
CA TRP A 217 7.33 -20.17 4.91
C TRP A 217 7.80 -18.76 5.32
N LEU A 218 7.80 -18.53 6.61
CA LEU A 218 8.35 -17.34 7.26
C LEU A 218 9.77 -17.63 7.76
N ASN A 219 10.54 -16.57 8.08
CA ASN A 219 11.97 -16.69 8.39
C ASN A 219 12.75 -17.46 7.31
N ALA A 220 12.35 -17.29 6.05
CA ALA A 220 12.90 -17.95 4.89
C ALA A 220 13.46 -16.89 3.91
N GLN A 221 14.76 -16.64 3.99
CA GLN A 221 15.41 -15.60 3.22
C GLN A 221 15.91 -16.14 1.88
N VAL A 222 15.32 -15.66 0.78
CA VAL A 222 15.82 -15.95 -0.57
C VAL A 222 17.15 -15.22 -0.79
N GLN A 223 18.15 -15.98 -1.21
CA GLN A 223 19.51 -15.48 -1.49
C GLN A 223 19.72 -15.29 -2.99
N LYS A 224 19.06 -16.13 -3.81
CA LYS A 224 19.24 -16.13 -5.26
C LYS A 224 18.05 -16.75 -5.98
N ILE A 225 17.71 -16.18 -7.14
CA ILE A 225 16.86 -16.81 -8.15
C ILE A 225 17.79 -17.52 -9.13
N THR A 226 17.61 -18.83 -9.29
CA THR A 226 18.46 -19.66 -10.14
C THR A 226 17.95 -19.68 -11.57
N LEU A 227 18.88 -19.62 -12.52
CA LEU A 227 18.58 -19.63 -13.96
C LEU A 227 19.29 -20.78 -14.66
N GLU A 228 18.57 -21.38 -15.62
CA GLU A 228 19.15 -22.27 -16.64
C GLU A 228 18.60 -21.89 -18.00
N ASN A 229 19.50 -21.73 -18.99
CA ASN A 229 19.14 -21.36 -20.37
C ASN A 229 18.21 -20.12 -20.45
N GLY A 230 18.46 -19.10 -19.58
CA GLY A 230 17.68 -17.86 -19.53
C GLY A 230 16.30 -17.95 -18.90
N LYS A 231 15.96 -19.08 -18.24
CA LYS A 231 14.71 -19.25 -17.49
C LYS A 231 14.97 -19.56 -16.02
N CYS A 232 14.05 -19.15 -15.15
CA CYS A 232 14.09 -19.52 -13.74
C CYS A 232 13.88 -21.02 -13.58
N THR A 233 14.68 -21.65 -12.70
CA THR A 233 14.53 -23.05 -12.30
C THR A 233 14.17 -23.20 -10.83
N GLY A 234 14.18 -22.13 -10.06
CA GLY A 234 13.85 -22.09 -8.65
C GLY A 234 14.58 -21.02 -7.89
N VAL A 235 14.65 -21.19 -6.58
CA VAL A 235 15.32 -20.25 -5.66
C VAL A 235 16.24 -20.97 -4.69
N GLU A 236 17.36 -20.34 -4.35
CA GLU A 236 18.17 -20.69 -3.20
C GLU A 236 17.77 -19.79 -2.02
N LEU A 237 17.43 -20.40 -0.89
CA LEU A 237 17.04 -19.68 0.31
C LEU A 237 17.69 -20.25 1.57
N THR A 238 17.75 -19.46 2.62
CA THR A 238 18.12 -19.89 3.96
C THR A 238 16.87 -19.96 4.82
N LYS A 239 16.62 -21.12 5.43
CA LYS A 239 15.55 -21.36 6.39
C LYS A 239 16.09 -22.13 7.58
N ASP A 240 15.81 -21.65 8.79
CA ASP A 240 16.26 -22.27 10.05
C ASP A 240 17.80 -22.48 10.11
N GLY A 241 18.56 -21.58 9.44
CA GLY A 241 20.03 -21.63 9.35
C GLY A 241 20.57 -22.59 8.29
N GLU A 242 19.70 -23.30 7.58
CA GLU A 242 20.10 -24.23 6.50
C GLU A 242 19.85 -23.59 5.12
N SER A 243 20.79 -23.85 4.19
CA SER A 243 20.62 -23.46 2.78
C SER A 243 19.85 -24.56 2.04
N VAL A 244 18.74 -24.17 1.40
CA VAL A 244 17.83 -25.07 0.69
C VAL A 244 17.65 -24.55 -0.74
N PHE A 245 17.66 -25.44 -1.72
CA PHE A 245 17.22 -25.15 -3.08
C PHE A 245 15.77 -25.62 -3.28
N ILE A 246 14.91 -24.72 -3.73
CA ILE A 246 13.52 -25.00 -4.06
C ILE A 246 13.37 -24.93 -5.57
N GLN A 247 12.96 -26.04 -6.18
CA GLN A 247 12.68 -26.12 -7.61
C GLN A 247 11.29 -25.53 -7.92
N ALA A 248 11.18 -24.72 -8.97
CA ALA A 248 9.91 -24.16 -9.42
C ALA A 248 9.88 -23.94 -10.94
N SER A 249 8.70 -24.06 -11.52
CA SER A 249 8.48 -23.77 -12.95
C SER A 249 8.56 -22.27 -13.25
N CYS A 250 8.20 -21.43 -12.27
CA CYS A 250 8.32 -19.98 -12.38
C CYS A 250 8.51 -19.30 -11.00
N VAL A 251 8.90 -18.03 -11.02
CA VAL A 251 9.11 -17.22 -9.82
C VAL A 251 8.35 -15.90 -9.95
N VAL A 252 7.68 -15.49 -8.87
CA VAL A 252 7.07 -14.16 -8.74
C VAL A 252 7.73 -13.42 -7.58
N SER A 253 8.21 -12.21 -7.82
CA SER A 253 8.90 -11.43 -6.79
C SER A 253 8.08 -10.21 -6.34
N ASN A 254 7.67 -10.23 -5.08
CA ASN A 254 7.07 -9.09 -4.37
C ASN A 254 8.11 -8.27 -3.58
N ALA A 255 9.41 -8.57 -3.76
CA ALA A 255 10.49 -7.81 -3.13
C ALA A 255 10.71 -6.44 -3.77
N GLY A 256 10.14 -6.22 -4.96
CA GLY A 256 10.27 -5.05 -5.80
C GLY A 256 11.41 -5.16 -6.83
N PRO A 257 11.33 -4.47 -7.97
CA PRO A 257 12.22 -4.67 -9.11
C PRO A 257 13.72 -4.54 -8.79
N LYS A 258 14.09 -3.63 -7.88
CA LYS A 258 15.48 -3.45 -7.44
C LYS A 258 16.04 -4.69 -6.76
N ILE A 259 15.31 -5.26 -5.80
CA ILE A 259 15.73 -6.47 -5.09
C ILE A 259 15.65 -7.69 -6.02
N THR A 260 14.61 -7.78 -6.85
CA THR A 260 14.49 -8.83 -7.87
C THR A 260 15.71 -8.88 -8.77
N SER A 261 16.18 -7.72 -9.26
CA SER A 261 17.38 -7.64 -10.12
C SER A 261 18.66 -8.11 -9.42
N GLN A 262 18.76 -7.88 -8.11
CA GLN A 262 19.88 -8.38 -7.30
C GLN A 262 19.82 -9.89 -7.13
N LEU A 263 18.62 -10.43 -6.81
CA LEU A 263 18.41 -11.87 -6.59
C LEU A 263 18.66 -12.70 -7.84
N VAL A 264 18.32 -12.19 -9.02
CA VAL A 264 18.55 -12.89 -10.29
C VAL A 264 19.97 -12.69 -10.84
N GLY A 265 20.69 -11.71 -10.30
CA GLY A 265 21.96 -11.23 -10.81
C GLY A 265 21.79 -10.25 -11.99
N GLN A 266 22.15 -8.98 -11.77
CA GLN A 266 21.91 -7.88 -12.71
C GLN A 266 22.45 -8.12 -14.12
N HIS A 267 23.53 -8.92 -14.24
CA HIS A 267 24.14 -9.29 -15.52
C HIS A 267 23.25 -10.22 -16.38
N ASN A 268 22.20 -10.81 -15.81
CA ASN A 268 21.22 -11.64 -16.52
C ASN A 268 20.06 -10.82 -17.09
N LEU A 269 20.03 -9.51 -16.84
CA LEU A 269 18.98 -8.58 -17.27
C LEU A 269 19.57 -7.63 -18.32
N ASP A 270 18.72 -7.20 -19.28
CA ASP A 270 19.16 -6.25 -20.28
C ASP A 270 19.39 -4.84 -19.72
N ALA A 271 20.14 -4.04 -20.47
CA ALA A 271 20.53 -2.69 -20.06
C ALA A 271 19.33 -1.73 -19.97
N GLU A 272 18.28 -1.94 -20.77
CA GLU A 272 17.09 -1.11 -20.77
C GLU A 272 16.29 -1.33 -19.46
N TYR A 273 16.06 -2.57 -19.11
CA TYR A 273 15.40 -2.92 -17.84
C TYR A 273 16.19 -2.40 -16.64
N MET A 274 17.51 -2.56 -16.62
CA MET A 274 18.36 -2.05 -15.54
C MET A 274 18.35 -0.52 -15.46
N THR A 275 18.28 0.17 -16.58
CA THR A 275 18.10 1.63 -16.61
C THR A 275 16.77 2.03 -15.96
N GLN A 276 15.68 1.32 -16.24
CA GLN A 276 14.39 1.55 -15.58
C GLN A 276 14.46 1.29 -14.07
N VAL A 277 15.08 0.20 -13.64
CA VAL A 277 15.27 -0.13 -12.20
C VAL A 277 15.97 1.01 -11.45
N HIS A 278 17.01 1.61 -12.07
CA HIS A 278 17.81 2.65 -11.43
C HIS A 278 17.20 4.05 -11.50
N HIS A 279 16.47 4.36 -12.57
CA HIS A 279 16.10 5.74 -12.86
C HIS A 279 14.60 6.02 -12.88
N ARG A 280 13.74 4.99 -12.98
CA ARG A 280 12.29 5.19 -13.05
C ARG A 280 11.62 5.16 -11.69
N LEU A 281 11.94 4.18 -10.84
CA LEU A 281 11.30 4.02 -9.54
C LEU A 281 11.51 5.24 -8.63
N ARG A 282 10.42 5.70 -8.00
CA ARG A 282 10.41 6.80 -7.03
C ARG A 282 9.75 6.33 -5.73
N PRO A 283 10.53 5.75 -4.79
CA PRO A 283 10.01 5.37 -3.50
C PRO A 283 9.44 6.57 -2.75
N ALA A 284 8.25 6.42 -2.19
CA ALA A 284 7.59 7.47 -1.42
C ALA A 284 7.71 7.21 0.08
N ALA A 285 7.88 8.28 0.85
CA ALA A 285 8.00 8.23 2.30
C ALA A 285 6.74 8.74 2.99
N ASN A 286 6.43 8.19 4.17
CA ASN A 286 5.49 8.78 5.11
C ASN A 286 5.97 8.62 6.55
N ILE A 287 5.28 9.31 7.46
CA ILE A 287 5.50 9.23 8.90
C ILE A 287 4.18 8.84 9.53
N VAL A 288 4.19 7.76 10.30
CA VAL A 288 3.02 7.21 10.98
C VAL A 288 3.16 7.46 12.48
N TYR A 289 2.18 8.12 13.07
CA TYR A 289 2.10 8.38 14.50
C TYR A 289 1.00 7.51 15.09
N ASN A 290 1.35 6.59 15.99
CA ASN A 290 0.38 5.85 16.78
C ASN A 290 0.38 6.43 18.20
N PHE A 291 -0.76 6.85 18.67
CA PHE A 291 -0.92 7.40 20.02
C PHE A 291 -2.30 7.04 20.60
N ALA A 292 -2.41 7.12 21.91
CA ALA A 292 -3.65 6.83 22.60
C ALA A 292 -3.97 7.90 23.62
N THR A 293 -5.27 8.10 23.92
CA THR A 293 -5.75 9.04 24.92
C THR A 293 -6.81 8.38 25.81
N GLN A 294 -7.02 8.90 27.02
CA GLN A 294 -8.13 8.48 27.89
C GLN A 294 -9.39 9.32 27.67
N GLU A 295 -9.26 10.48 27.04
CA GLU A 295 -10.36 11.29 26.59
C GLU A 295 -10.42 11.27 25.05
N ARG A 296 -11.61 11.18 24.48
CA ARG A 296 -11.78 11.17 23.02
C ARG A 296 -11.43 12.56 22.45
N LEU A 297 -10.48 12.61 21.51
CA LEU A 297 -10.11 13.85 20.85
C LEU A 297 -11.07 14.24 19.73
N ILE A 298 -11.66 13.24 19.07
CA ILE A 298 -12.55 13.42 17.92
C ILE A 298 -13.60 12.32 17.89
N ASP A 299 -14.86 12.70 17.71
CA ASP A 299 -15.98 11.75 17.67
C ASP A 299 -16.35 11.42 16.22
N VAL A 300 -15.43 10.75 15.52
CA VAL A 300 -15.60 10.30 14.14
C VAL A 300 -15.02 8.89 14.00
N PRO A 301 -15.86 7.91 13.59
CA PRO A 301 -15.40 6.53 13.44
C PRO A 301 -14.52 6.29 12.20
N GLY A 302 -14.56 7.17 11.20
CA GLY A 302 -13.80 7.07 9.96
C GLY A 302 -12.54 7.91 9.95
N LEU A 303 -12.00 8.10 8.76
CA LEU A 303 -10.80 8.91 8.55
C LEU A 303 -11.15 10.39 8.50
N VAL A 304 -10.34 11.19 9.19
CA VAL A 304 -10.38 12.65 9.13
C VAL A 304 -9.26 13.14 8.23
N THR A 305 -9.59 13.87 7.18
CA THR A 305 -8.62 14.56 6.32
C THR A 305 -8.56 16.02 6.69
N PHE A 306 -7.38 16.55 6.96
CA PHE A 306 -7.18 17.92 7.40
C PHE A 306 -7.09 18.88 6.21
N ALA A 307 -7.66 20.09 6.35
CA ALA A 307 -7.59 21.15 5.35
C ALA A 307 -6.57 22.24 5.70
N ASN A 308 -6.16 22.34 6.96
CA ASN A 308 -5.36 23.47 7.46
C ASN A 308 -3.95 23.08 7.90
N THR A 309 -3.67 21.79 8.08
CA THR A 309 -2.34 21.26 8.46
C THR A 309 -1.32 21.40 7.33
N GLU A 310 -0.06 21.44 7.69
CA GLU A 310 1.03 21.55 6.72
C GLU A 310 1.64 20.20 6.34
N TYR A 311 1.80 19.30 7.30
CA TYR A 311 2.43 17.97 7.12
C TYR A 311 1.45 16.84 7.37
N LEU A 312 0.62 16.95 8.40
CA LEU A 312 -0.39 15.97 8.76
C LEU A 312 -1.47 15.90 7.66
N CYS A 313 -1.68 14.71 7.10
CA CYS A 313 -2.67 14.55 6.03
C CYS A 313 -4.00 13.98 6.53
N ASN A 314 -3.96 12.95 7.35
CA ASN A 314 -5.17 12.32 7.90
C ASN A 314 -4.93 11.71 9.29
N LEU A 315 -6.04 11.42 9.96
CA LEU A 315 -6.07 10.74 11.26
C LEU A 315 -7.29 9.82 11.31
N GLY A 316 -7.14 8.66 11.96
CA GLY A 316 -8.25 7.77 12.30
C GLY A 316 -8.25 7.45 13.79
N GLU A 317 -9.43 7.53 14.43
CA GLU A 317 -9.68 6.90 15.72
C GLU A 317 -10.15 5.47 15.50
N LEU A 318 -9.25 4.51 15.64
CA LEU A 318 -9.51 3.12 15.29
C LEU A 318 -10.50 2.43 16.25
N THR A 319 -10.47 2.82 17.52
CA THR A 319 -11.30 2.24 18.58
C THR A 319 -12.78 2.61 18.48
N ALA A 320 -13.12 3.67 17.75
CA ALA A 320 -14.51 3.99 17.45
C ALA A 320 -15.22 2.89 16.61
N THR A 321 -14.45 2.16 15.82
CA THR A 321 -14.93 1.08 14.95
C THR A 321 -14.48 -0.29 15.46
N CYS A 322 -13.27 -0.38 15.99
CA CYS A 322 -12.62 -1.60 16.45
C CYS A 322 -12.09 -1.41 17.90
N PRO A 323 -12.97 -1.42 18.92
CA PRO A 323 -12.58 -1.18 20.30
C PRO A 323 -11.57 -2.21 20.84
N GLU A 324 -11.45 -3.37 20.22
CA GLU A 324 -10.50 -4.43 20.57
C GLU A 324 -9.04 -4.03 20.37
N LEU A 325 -8.79 -2.97 19.61
CA LEU A 325 -7.42 -2.51 19.30
C LEU A 325 -6.73 -1.78 20.46
N ALA A 326 -7.46 -1.47 21.54
CA ALA A 326 -6.93 -0.80 22.72
C ALA A 326 -7.42 -1.44 24.04
N PRO A 327 -6.69 -1.26 25.15
CA PRO A 327 -7.20 -1.59 26.47
C PRO A 327 -8.47 -0.78 26.81
N PRO A 328 -9.37 -1.31 27.66
CA PRO A 328 -10.57 -0.58 28.09
C PRO A 328 -10.25 0.81 28.66
N GLY A 329 -11.03 1.82 28.26
CA GLY A 329 -10.84 3.21 28.69
C GLY A 329 -9.81 4.00 27.90
N TRP A 330 -9.27 3.42 26.81
CA TRP A 330 -8.35 4.10 25.90
C TRP A 330 -8.91 4.23 24.49
N TYR A 331 -8.61 5.33 23.84
CA TYR A 331 -8.90 5.61 22.44
C TYR A 331 -7.59 5.57 21.64
N LEU A 332 -7.52 4.69 20.65
CA LEU A 332 -6.32 4.52 19.81
C LEU A 332 -6.45 5.32 18.51
N TYR A 333 -5.44 6.10 18.25
CA TYR A 333 -5.32 6.93 17.05
C TYR A 333 -4.13 6.51 16.20
N VAL A 334 -4.30 6.62 14.90
CA VAL A 334 -3.21 6.62 13.93
C VAL A 334 -3.31 7.86 13.07
N ALA A 335 -2.21 8.58 12.95
CA ALA A 335 -2.10 9.77 12.12
C ALA A 335 -0.97 9.63 11.12
N TYR A 336 -1.12 10.25 9.97
CA TYR A 336 -0.16 10.19 8.88
C TYR A 336 0.29 11.59 8.48
N ALA A 337 1.60 11.75 8.33
CA ALA A 337 2.21 12.91 7.70
C ALA A 337 3.07 12.48 6.52
N VAL A 338 3.21 13.34 5.55
CA VAL A 338 4.08 13.12 4.39
C VAL A 338 5.19 14.16 4.41
N PRO A 339 6.46 13.73 4.46
CA PRO A 339 7.58 14.64 4.50
C PRO A 339 7.69 15.46 3.21
N ARG A 340 8.41 16.58 3.29
CA ARG A 340 8.68 17.44 2.15
C ARG A 340 10.18 17.61 1.96
N PRO A 341 10.70 17.06 0.87
CA PRO A 341 10.06 16.23 -0.16
C PRO A 341 9.74 14.81 0.33
N SER A 342 8.81 14.08 -0.33
CA SER A 342 8.45 12.70 0.00
C SER A 342 9.15 11.66 -0.88
N LEU A 343 9.59 12.04 -2.09
CA LEU A 343 10.23 11.16 -3.08
C LEU A 343 11.76 11.26 -3.09
N SER A 344 12.34 11.96 -2.13
CA SER A 344 13.79 12.13 -2.00
C SER A 344 14.21 12.29 -0.54
N ASP A 345 15.47 12.60 -0.27
CA ASP A 345 15.98 12.75 1.09
C ASP A 345 15.39 13.97 1.82
N PHE A 346 15.14 13.79 3.11
CA PHE A 346 14.61 14.81 4.00
C PHE A 346 15.22 14.72 5.41
N ALA A 347 15.14 15.81 6.16
CA ALA A 347 15.60 15.89 7.53
C ALA A 347 14.58 15.24 8.49
N GLU A 348 14.76 13.94 8.79
CA GLU A 348 13.80 13.09 9.48
C GLU A 348 13.27 13.69 10.78
N LYS A 349 14.16 14.12 11.71
CA LYS A 349 13.77 14.70 12.99
C LYS A 349 12.89 15.94 12.84
N SER A 350 13.25 16.82 11.89
CA SER A 350 12.50 18.03 11.60
C SER A 350 11.10 17.73 11.05
N GLN A 351 10.98 16.71 10.19
CA GLN A 351 9.70 16.32 9.61
C GLN A 351 8.79 15.62 10.62
N ILE A 352 9.36 14.81 11.52
CA ILE A 352 8.61 14.22 12.65
C ILE A 352 8.04 15.33 13.53
N GLU A 353 8.88 16.29 13.92
CA GLU A 353 8.46 17.40 14.79
C GLU A 353 7.40 18.29 14.11
N ALA A 354 7.52 18.50 12.79
CA ALA A 354 6.52 19.24 12.03
C ALA A 354 5.13 18.57 12.06
N GLY A 355 5.05 17.26 11.93
CA GLY A 355 3.78 16.52 12.06
C GLY A 355 3.23 16.53 13.50
N LEU A 356 4.10 16.46 14.52
CA LEU A 356 3.68 16.63 15.92
C LEU A 356 3.17 18.04 16.20
N ASN A 357 3.75 19.07 15.58
CA ASN A 357 3.26 20.44 15.71
C ASN A 357 1.87 20.62 15.08
N ASP A 358 1.61 19.98 13.96
CA ASP A 358 0.25 19.95 13.38
C ASP A 358 -0.75 19.28 14.36
N LEU A 359 -0.37 18.16 15.02
CA LEU A 359 -1.22 17.50 16.03
C LEU A 359 -1.49 18.41 17.23
N ARG A 360 -0.49 19.15 17.71
CA ARG A 360 -0.63 20.13 18.81
C ARG A 360 -1.53 21.31 18.43
N GLN A 361 -1.50 21.73 17.17
CA GLN A 361 -2.34 22.81 16.67
C GLN A 361 -3.81 22.38 16.51
N GLU A 362 -4.03 21.15 16.03
CA GLU A 362 -5.39 20.63 15.84
C GLU A 362 -6.05 20.18 17.15
N PHE A 363 -5.25 19.70 18.14
CA PHE A 363 -5.76 19.15 19.38
C PHE A 363 -5.16 19.88 20.60
N ALA A 364 -5.93 20.79 21.20
CA ALA A 364 -5.49 21.55 22.37
C ALA A 364 -5.10 20.62 23.54
N GLY A 365 -3.89 20.84 24.10
CA GLY A 365 -3.34 20.02 25.17
C GLY A 365 -2.89 18.63 24.72
N PHE A 366 -2.53 18.45 23.46
CA PHE A 366 -2.12 17.16 22.88
C PHE A 366 -1.03 16.48 23.71
N ASP A 367 0.05 17.20 24.08
CA ASP A 367 1.18 16.61 24.81
C ASP A 367 0.80 16.13 26.22
N ASP A 368 -0.22 16.72 26.85
CA ASP A 368 -0.69 16.33 28.18
C ASP A 368 -1.68 15.15 28.13
N LYS A 369 -2.41 15.00 27.01
CA LYS A 369 -3.47 14.01 26.84
C LYS A 369 -3.01 12.75 26.10
N ALA A 370 -2.07 12.89 25.18
CA ALA A 370 -1.66 11.83 24.29
C ALA A 370 -0.49 11.02 24.86
N LYS A 371 -0.69 9.72 25.00
CA LYS A 371 0.37 8.73 25.16
C LYS A 371 0.88 8.36 23.78
N LEU A 372 2.03 8.88 23.40
CA LEU A 372 2.69 8.48 22.15
C LEU A 372 3.19 7.04 22.29
N LEU A 373 2.69 6.13 21.43
CA LEU A 373 3.04 4.72 21.45
C LEU A 373 4.22 4.44 20.52
N ASN A 374 4.17 5.00 19.30
CA ASN A 374 5.20 4.81 18.30
C ASN A 374 5.16 5.90 17.23
N ILE A 375 6.33 6.25 16.70
CA ILE A 375 6.48 7.01 15.46
C ILE A 375 7.29 6.14 14.49
N ARG A 376 6.73 5.89 13.32
CA ARG A 376 7.40 5.11 12.29
C ARG A 376 7.62 5.96 11.05
N VAL A 377 8.90 6.09 10.64
CA VAL A 377 9.26 6.71 9.37
C VAL A 377 9.48 5.61 8.35
N MET A 378 8.63 5.59 7.33
CA MET A 378 8.72 4.63 6.24
C MET A 378 9.47 5.27 5.07
N ARG A 379 10.71 4.83 4.83
CA ARG A 379 11.61 5.38 3.79
C ARG A 379 12.68 4.36 3.38
N GLY A 380 13.47 4.69 2.37
CA GLY A 380 14.63 3.90 1.94
C GLY A 380 14.23 2.50 1.45
N GLU A 381 14.77 1.47 2.07
CA GLU A 381 14.44 0.08 1.73
C GLU A 381 13.07 -0.38 2.28
N TRP A 382 12.45 0.39 3.18
CA TRP A 382 11.12 0.14 3.75
C TRP A 382 10.19 1.34 3.53
N PRO A 383 9.97 1.77 2.26
CA PRO A 383 9.21 2.98 1.95
C PRO A 383 7.70 2.79 2.15
N ALA A 384 6.95 3.89 2.24
CA ALA A 384 5.50 3.84 2.25
C ALA A 384 4.93 3.20 0.96
N GLN A 385 5.52 3.56 -0.19
CA GLN A 385 5.32 2.88 -1.47
C GLN A 385 6.65 2.68 -2.17
N ARG A 386 6.84 1.55 -2.85
CA ARG A 386 8.08 1.27 -3.60
C ARG A 386 8.24 2.15 -4.82
N SER A 387 7.13 2.60 -5.38
CA SER A 387 7.12 3.64 -6.41
C SER A 387 5.89 4.52 -6.25
N CYS A 388 6.05 5.82 -6.37
CA CYS A 388 4.94 6.76 -6.53
C CYS A 388 4.27 6.45 -7.88
N SER A 389 2.93 6.51 -7.91
CA SER A 389 2.15 6.24 -9.11
C SER A 389 2.57 7.14 -10.27
N GLY A 390 2.78 6.53 -11.42
CA GLY A 390 3.32 7.17 -12.62
C GLY A 390 4.82 6.90 -12.86
N TYR A 391 5.51 6.36 -11.85
CA TYR A 391 6.92 5.97 -11.92
C TYR A 391 7.11 4.45 -11.77
N ASP A 392 6.03 3.71 -11.91
CA ASP A 392 6.00 2.25 -11.80
C ASP A 392 6.67 1.59 -13.00
N MET A 393 7.24 0.40 -12.79
CA MET A 393 7.74 -0.47 -13.86
C MET A 393 6.65 -1.44 -14.33
N ALA A 394 6.91 -2.15 -15.42
CA ALA A 394 6.08 -3.26 -15.86
C ALA A 394 6.18 -4.45 -14.89
N ILE A 395 5.16 -5.30 -14.88
CA ILE A 395 5.15 -6.56 -14.10
C ILE A 395 6.11 -7.59 -14.70
N GLU A 396 6.27 -7.59 -16.01
CA GLU A 396 7.17 -8.47 -16.73
C GLU A 396 8.63 -8.10 -16.49
N THR A 397 9.49 -9.12 -16.53
CA THR A 397 10.92 -8.96 -16.59
C THR A 397 11.46 -9.47 -17.94
N PRO A 398 12.73 -9.22 -18.29
CA PRO A 398 13.36 -9.83 -19.47
C PRO A 398 13.42 -11.37 -19.43
N ILE A 399 13.14 -11.98 -18.27
CA ILE A 399 13.14 -13.43 -18.07
C ILE A 399 11.69 -13.93 -18.11
N SER A 400 11.36 -14.76 -19.09
CA SER A 400 9.97 -15.11 -19.47
C SER A 400 9.13 -15.77 -18.38
N ASN A 401 9.72 -16.36 -17.35
CA ASN A 401 9.05 -16.99 -16.21
C ASN A 401 9.41 -16.35 -14.87
N LEU A 402 9.73 -15.05 -14.91
CA LEU A 402 9.96 -14.21 -13.75
C LEU A 402 9.12 -12.94 -13.85
N TRP A 403 8.24 -12.71 -12.88
CA TRP A 403 7.42 -11.49 -12.78
C TRP A 403 7.72 -10.73 -11.49
N ASN A 404 7.58 -9.41 -11.56
CA ASN A 404 7.44 -8.58 -10.36
C ASN A 404 5.96 -8.43 -10.00
N VAL A 405 5.67 -8.24 -8.70
CA VAL A 405 4.34 -7.94 -8.19
C VAL A 405 4.43 -6.90 -7.07
N GLY A 406 3.33 -6.21 -6.78
CA GLY A 406 3.22 -5.23 -5.69
C GLY A 406 3.29 -3.78 -6.15
N ASP A 407 3.46 -2.89 -5.21
CA ASP A 407 3.30 -1.44 -5.37
C ASP A 407 4.45 -0.71 -6.12
N GLY A 408 5.40 -1.43 -6.65
CA GLY A 408 6.43 -0.91 -7.57
C GLY A 408 6.12 -1.13 -9.05
N VAL A 409 5.05 -1.92 -9.34
CA VAL A 409 4.67 -2.34 -10.69
C VAL A 409 3.15 -2.26 -10.91
N LYS A 410 2.48 -1.42 -10.12
CA LYS A 410 1.03 -1.20 -10.23
C LYS A 410 0.69 -0.40 -11.49
N GLU A 411 -0.57 -0.52 -11.91
CA GLU A 411 -1.09 0.26 -13.01
C GLU A 411 -1.09 1.76 -12.72
N TYR A 412 -1.04 2.55 -13.77
CA TYR A 412 -0.99 4.00 -13.68
C TYR A 412 -2.24 4.56 -12.98
N GLY A 413 -2.04 5.31 -11.92
CA GLY A 413 -3.09 5.88 -11.10
C GLY A 413 -3.51 5.03 -9.90
N ASP A 414 -3.16 3.74 -9.85
CA ASP A 414 -3.49 2.89 -8.72
C ASP A 414 -2.68 3.25 -7.46
N GLY A 415 -3.21 2.90 -6.29
CA GLY A 415 -2.59 3.17 -5.00
C GLY A 415 -3.04 2.19 -3.91
N GLY A 416 -2.32 2.20 -2.80
CA GLY A 416 -2.66 1.41 -1.61
C GLY A 416 -2.59 -0.11 -1.76
N THR A 417 -3.25 -0.81 -0.84
CA THR A 417 -3.30 -2.27 -0.80
C THR A 417 -4.14 -2.87 -1.93
N GLN A 418 -5.15 -2.13 -2.38
CA GLN A 418 -6.00 -2.53 -3.50
C GLN A 418 -5.19 -2.64 -4.81
N ALA A 419 -4.28 -1.71 -5.08
CA ALA A 419 -3.39 -1.80 -6.23
C ALA A 419 -2.56 -3.10 -6.19
N CYS A 420 -2.06 -3.49 -5.01
CA CYS A 420 -1.34 -4.74 -4.83
C CYS A 420 -2.21 -5.98 -5.12
N ALA A 421 -3.49 -5.94 -4.76
CA ALA A 421 -4.43 -7.03 -5.05
C ALA A 421 -4.72 -7.14 -6.56
N ILE A 422 -4.95 -6.01 -7.25
CA ILE A 422 -5.17 -5.96 -8.69
C ILE A 422 -3.97 -6.53 -9.44
N VAL A 423 -2.77 -6.03 -9.14
CA VAL A 423 -1.52 -6.52 -9.76
C VAL A 423 -1.28 -7.97 -9.40
N GLY A 424 -1.53 -8.37 -8.14
CA GLY A 424 -1.37 -9.75 -7.69
C GLY A 424 -2.21 -10.74 -8.49
N LYS A 425 -3.48 -10.39 -8.75
CA LYS A 425 -4.37 -11.19 -9.59
C LYS A 425 -3.90 -11.21 -11.03
N ALA A 426 -3.54 -10.07 -11.61
CA ALA A 426 -3.07 -9.97 -12.99
C ALA A 426 -1.81 -10.82 -13.24
N VAL A 427 -0.84 -10.75 -12.32
CA VAL A 427 0.37 -11.60 -12.39
C VAL A 427 0.01 -13.07 -12.25
N ALA A 428 -0.89 -13.42 -11.33
CA ALA A 428 -1.31 -14.82 -11.16
C ALA A 428 -1.99 -15.38 -12.43
N GLU A 429 -2.78 -14.59 -13.15
CA GLU A 429 -3.38 -14.98 -14.42
C GLU A 429 -2.31 -15.21 -15.50
N GLN A 430 -1.30 -14.33 -15.62
CA GLN A 430 -0.16 -14.54 -16.53
C GLN A 430 0.65 -15.81 -16.18
N VAL A 431 0.84 -16.09 -14.88
CA VAL A 431 1.50 -17.30 -14.40
C VAL A 431 0.70 -18.56 -14.81
N ILE A 432 -0.64 -18.52 -14.67
CA ILE A 432 -1.51 -19.63 -15.09
C ILE A 432 -1.38 -19.87 -16.59
N ASP A 433 -1.48 -18.81 -17.39
CA ASP A 433 -1.34 -18.91 -18.85
C ASP A 433 0.03 -19.49 -19.26
N TYR A 434 1.10 -19.10 -18.56
CA TYR A 434 2.44 -19.64 -18.78
C TYR A 434 2.55 -21.14 -18.42
N LEU A 435 1.92 -21.56 -17.32
CA LEU A 435 1.99 -22.95 -16.84
C LEU A 435 1.13 -23.91 -17.67
N ASP A 436 0.07 -23.39 -18.29
CA ASP A 436 -0.90 -24.17 -19.06
C ASP A 436 -0.55 -24.20 -20.58
N ALA A 437 0.48 -23.42 -21.01
CA ALA A 437 1.01 -23.38 -22.38
C ALA A 437 2.04 -24.51 -22.65
#